data_a78fdf8870120938bc94e748ed10af4a
#
_entry.id   a78fdf8870120938bc94e748ed10af4a
#
_cell.length_a   1.000
_cell.length_b   1.000
_cell.length_c   1.000
_cell.angle_alpha   90.00
_cell.angle_beta   90.00
_cell.angle_gamma   90.00
#
_symmetry.space_group_name_H-M   'P 1'
#
loop_
_entity.id
_entity.type
_entity.pdbx_description
1 polymer ?
#
loop_
_entity_poly.entity_id
_entity_poly.type
_entity_poly.pdbx_seq_one_letter_code
_entity_poly.pdbx_strand_id
1 'polypeptide(L)'
;MVKPGDEFRVEYLDWTGGQIKNDDNANDIRDVDLTQVHYLSGPIGVEGAEPGDLMVVDILDVGVLKESEWGFTGLFAKENGGGFLTEHYPEANKACWDFHGIYASSRHIPGVEFAGIMHPGLIGCLPSKELLDEWNEREGGLVATAPDRVPPLATLPSEETAVMGRMKKDEAAAAAKEAARTVPPREHGGNCDIKNLSRGSRVFFPVYVKDGGLSMGDIHFSQGDGEITFCGAIEMAGYLDVRVGLVKGGMKNYNVKNPIFQPSPLE
;
A
#
# COMPACT_ATOMS: atom_id res chain seq x y z
N MET A 1 -12.60 -15.42 4.60
CA MET A 1 -13.86 -15.16 3.85
C MET A 1 -14.77 -14.33 4.74
N VAL A 2 -15.34 -13.29 4.16
CA VAL A 2 -16.36 -12.42 4.77
C VAL A 2 -17.56 -12.30 3.82
N LYS A 3 -18.69 -11.81 4.32
CA LYS A 3 -19.91 -11.63 3.52
C LYS A 3 -20.14 -10.16 3.18
N PRO A 4 -20.82 -9.86 2.07
CA PRO A 4 -21.30 -8.51 1.82
C PRO A 4 -22.15 -7.99 2.98
N GLY A 5 -21.81 -6.82 3.51
CA GLY A 5 -22.39 -6.21 4.70
C GLY A 5 -21.60 -6.43 5.99
N ASP A 6 -20.65 -7.35 6.01
CA ASP A 6 -19.81 -7.56 7.19
C ASP A 6 -18.90 -6.35 7.46
N GLU A 7 -18.75 -6.04 8.74
CA GLU A 7 -17.78 -5.07 9.27
C GLU A 7 -16.69 -5.83 10.01
N PHE A 8 -15.45 -5.48 9.76
CA PHE A 8 -14.31 -6.15 10.40
C PHE A 8 -13.10 -5.23 10.49
N ARG A 9 -12.22 -5.53 11.45
CA ARG A 9 -10.93 -4.88 11.62
C ARG A 9 -9.84 -5.72 10.99
N VAL A 10 -8.91 -5.04 10.31
CA VAL A 10 -7.66 -5.61 9.82
C VAL A 10 -6.51 -4.80 10.41
N GLU A 11 -5.54 -5.50 11.01
CA GLU A 11 -4.36 -4.91 11.63
C GLU A 11 -3.14 -5.10 10.73
N TYR A 12 -2.23 -4.14 10.77
CA TYR A 12 -1.08 -4.07 9.87
C TYR A 12 0.19 -3.73 10.63
N LEU A 13 1.29 -4.31 10.18
CA LEU A 13 2.62 -3.72 10.37
C LEU A 13 2.79 -2.54 9.40
N ASP A 14 3.84 -1.75 9.58
CA ASP A 14 4.25 -0.80 8.55
C ASP A 14 4.57 -1.54 7.24
N TRP A 15 4.61 -0.81 6.13
CA TRP A 15 4.78 -1.40 4.79
C TRP A 15 6.07 -2.21 4.61
N THR A 16 7.09 -1.98 5.46
CA THR A 16 8.36 -2.72 5.43
C THR A 16 8.28 -4.06 6.19
N GLY A 17 7.20 -4.30 6.95
CA GLY A 17 7.09 -5.46 7.84
C GLY A 17 7.96 -5.33 9.09
N GLY A 18 8.24 -4.11 9.55
CA GLY A 18 9.00 -3.82 10.76
C GLY A 18 10.51 -3.76 10.57
N GLN A 19 10.98 -3.53 9.35
CA GLN A 19 12.42 -3.33 9.10
C GLN A 19 12.93 -2.02 9.69
N ILE A 20 12.10 -0.98 9.75
CA ILE A 20 12.45 0.34 10.27
C ILE A 20 12.21 0.40 11.78
N LYS A 21 13.11 1.07 12.51
CA LYS A 21 13.10 1.16 13.97
C LYS A 21 12.87 2.59 14.46
N ASN A 22 12.29 2.71 15.64
CA ASN A 22 12.11 4.01 16.32
C ASN A 22 13.41 4.45 17.02
N ASP A 23 14.40 4.76 16.21
CA ASP A 23 15.70 5.30 16.68
C ASP A 23 16.18 6.44 15.77
N ASP A 24 17.30 7.06 16.13
CA ASP A 24 17.83 8.23 15.42
C ASP A 24 18.80 7.86 14.28
N ASN A 25 18.84 6.57 13.90
CA ASN A 25 19.75 6.06 12.89
C ASN A 25 18.97 5.77 11.58
N ALA A 26 19.42 6.37 10.49
CA ALA A 26 18.82 6.16 9.16
C ALA A 26 19.43 4.98 8.37
N ASN A 27 20.27 4.15 8.99
CA ASN A 27 20.85 3.00 8.28
C ASN A 27 19.78 1.97 7.90
N ASP A 28 18.72 1.85 8.68
CA ASP A 28 17.59 0.96 8.37
C ASP A 28 16.81 1.43 7.12
N ILE A 29 16.70 2.75 6.88
CA ILE A 29 16.16 3.30 5.62
C ILE A 29 17.14 3.04 4.46
N ARG A 30 18.46 3.23 4.69
CA ARG A 30 19.49 2.97 3.68
C ARG A 30 19.49 1.51 3.23
N ASP A 31 19.35 0.60 4.19
CA ASP A 31 19.56 -0.84 4.01
C ASP A 31 18.25 -1.65 3.92
N VAL A 32 17.10 -0.98 3.86
CA VAL A 32 15.79 -1.65 3.77
C VAL A 32 15.76 -2.61 2.58
N ASP A 33 15.33 -3.84 2.83
CA ASP A 33 15.15 -4.83 1.76
C ASP A 33 13.84 -4.57 1.00
N LEU A 34 13.93 -3.81 -0.09
CA LEU A 34 12.81 -3.47 -0.94
C LEU A 34 12.25 -4.67 -1.74
N THR A 35 12.89 -5.83 -1.71
CA THR A 35 12.35 -7.04 -2.35
C THR A 35 11.22 -7.67 -1.54
N GLN A 36 11.09 -7.32 -0.24
CA GLN A 36 10.07 -7.83 0.67
C GLN A 36 8.83 -6.95 0.77
N VAL A 37 8.81 -5.81 0.12
CA VAL A 37 7.71 -4.84 0.26
C VAL A 37 6.73 -4.91 -0.93
N HIS A 38 5.46 -4.56 -0.69
CA HIS A 38 4.89 -4.12 0.61
C HIS A 38 4.45 -5.32 1.46
N TYR A 39 4.55 -5.18 2.77
CA TYR A 39 4.01 -6.15 3.72
C TYR A 39 2.52 -5.85 3.96
N LEU A 40 1.63 -6.72 3.49
CA LEU A 40 0.19 -6.49 3.45
C LEU A 40 -0.58 -7.52 4.26
N SER A 41 -1.76 -7.16 4.71
CA SER A 41 -2.75 -8.10 5.25
C SER A 41 -3.79 -8.45 4.19
N GLY A 42 -4.09 -9.75 4.06
CA GLY A 42 -4.96 -10.29 3.02
C GLY A 42 -4.36 -11.57 2.41
N PRO A 43 -4.88 -12.02 1.25
CA PRO A 43 -6.11 -11.57 0.63
C PRO A 43 -7.37 -12.06 1.39
N ILE A 44 -8.35 -11.18 1.50
CA ILE A 44 -9.65 -11.45 2.15
C ILE A 44 -10.68 -11.67 1.04
N GLY A 45 -11.21 -12.88 0.95
CA GLY A 45 -12.27 -13.19 0.01
C GLY A 45 -13.62 -12.65 0.47
N VAL A 46 -14.40 -12.07 -0.45
CA VAL A 46 -15.78 -11.61 -0.22
C VAL A 46 -16.75 -12.57 -0.91
N GLU A 47 -17.59 -13.23 -0.14
CA GLU A 47 -18.50 -14.27 -0.62
C GLU A 47 -19.42 -13.76 -1.74
N GLY A 48 -19.41 -14.46 -2.86
CA GLY A 48 -20.25 -14.13 -4.02
C GLY A 48 -19.69 -13.02 -4.92
N ALA A 49 -18.49 -12.51 -4.67
CA ALA A 49 -17.83 -11.63 -5.62
C ALA A 49 -17.38 -12.42 -6.87
N GLU A 50 -17.74 -11.93 -8.05
CA GLU A 50 -17.43 -12.56 -9.34
C GLU A 50 -16.73 -11.53 -10.26
N PRO A 51 -15.90 -12.00 -11.21
CA PRO A 51 -15.30 -11.12 -12.21
C PRO A 51 -16.36 -10.25 -12.91
N GLY A 52 -16.11 -8.95 -13.00
CA GLY A 52 -17.05 -7.99 -13.57
C GLY A 52 -17.92 -7.25 -12.55
N ASP A 53 -17.89 -7.65 -11.28
CA ASP A 53 -18.51 -6.90 -10.19
C ASP A 53 -17.64 -5.69 -9.78
N LEU A 54 -18.20 -4.81 -8.96
CA LEU A 54 -17.43 -3.86 -8.16
C LEU A 54 -17.51 -4.26 -6.71
N MET A 55 -16.36 -4.43 -6.07
CA MET A 55 -16.26 -4.55 -4.62
C MET A 55 -16.34 -3.16 -4.01
N VAL A 56 -17.25 -2.98 -3.06
CA VAL A 56 -17.41 -1.73 -2.32
C VAL A 56 -16.69 -1.88 -0.99
N VAL A 57 -15.85 -0.91 -0.64
CA VAL A 57 -15.20 -0.85 0.67
C VAL A 57 -15.50 0.50 1.30
N ASP A 58 -16.26 0.49 2.39
CA ASP A 58 -16.44 1.66 3.25
C ASP A 58 -15.31 1.65 4.28
N ILE A 59 -14.53 2.72 4.35
CA ILE A 59 -13.52 2.92 5.40
C ILE A 59 -14.22 3.54 6.60
N LEU A 60 -14.46 2.74 7.63
CA LEU A 60 -15.22 3.14 8.82
C LEU A 60 -14.33 3.84 9.83
N ASP A 61 -13.11 3.34 10.01
CA ASP A 61 -12.10 3.94 10.87
C ASP A 61 -10.70 3.56 10.40
N VAL A 62 -9.74 4.41 10.70
CA VAL A 62 -8.30 4.20 10.51
C VAL A 62 -7.62 4.66 11.79
N GLY A 63 -6.74 3.86 12.35
CA GLY A 63 -6.10 4.22 13.59
C GLY A 63 -4.77 3.54 13.86
N VAL A 64 -4.15 4.02 14.91
CA VAL A 64 -2.86 3.57 15.43
C VAL A 64 -3.07 2.33 16.31
N LEU A 65 -2.19 1.34 16.24
CA LEU A 65 -2.14 0.26 17.22
C LEU A 65 -1.54 0.78 18.52
N LYS A 66 -2.18 0.44 19.65
CA LYS A 66 -1.77 0.91 20.98
C LYS A 66 -0.31 0.60 21.34
N GLU A 67 0.23 -0.47 20.77
CA GLU A 67 1.61 -0.91 20.99
C GLU A 67 2.60 -0.25 20.03
N SER A 68 2.11 0.61 19.10
CA SER A 68 2.91 1.23 18.04
C SER A 68 2.50 2.68 17.81
N GLU A 69 2.50 3.49 18.89
CA GLU A 69 2.12 4.91 18.83
C GLU A 69 3.26 5.77 18.26
N TRP A 70 3.81 5.33 17.12
CA TRP A 70 4.86 6.02 16.40
C TRP A 70 4.83 5.71 14.91
N GLY A 71 5.51 6.55 14.13
CA GLY A 71 5.71 6.35 12.71
C GLY A 71 7.02 6.96 12.23
N PHE A 72 7.27 6.85 10.95
CA PHE A 72 8.48 7.39 10.34
C PHE A 72 8.21 7.98 8.96
N THR A 73 9.03 8.95 8.59
CA THR A 73 9.16 9.42 7.20
C THR A 73 10.58 9.15 6.77
N GLY A 74 10.75 8.56 5.60
CA GLY A 74 12.05 8.18 5.06
C GLY A 74 12.41 8.97 3.81
N LEU A 75 13.70 9.16 3.64
CA LEU A 75 14.33 9.57 2.39
C LEU A 75 15.30 8.46 2.04
N PHE A 76 15.02 7.74 0.96
CA PHE A 76 15.86 6.62 0.54
C PHE A 76 17.23 7.09 0.04
N ALA A 77 18.26 6.25 0.22
CA ALA A 77 19.51 6.44 -0.48
C ALA A 77 19.31 6.33 -2.00
N LYS A 78 20.07 7.07 -2.77
CA LYS A 78 20.01 7.04 -4.24
C LYS A 78 20.20 5.62 -4.79
N GLU A 79 21.06 4.84 -4.17
CA GLU A 79 21.40 3.46 -4.56
C GLU A 79 20.34 2.42 -4.15
N ASN A 80 19.42 2.79 -3.24
CA ASN A 80 18.39 1.88 -2.74
C ASN A 80 17.05 2.62 -2.57
N GLY A 81 16.17 2.51 -3.55
CA GLY A 81 14.86 3.15 -3.56
C GLY A 81 14.83 4.50 -4.27
N GLY A 82 15.71 5.38 -3.90
CA GLY A 82 15.76 6.71 -4.49
C GLY A 82 14.52 7.56 -4.20
N GLY A 83 14.14 8.39 -5.13
CA GLY A 83 13.01 9.30 -5.06
C GLY A 83 13.22 10.47 -6.02
N PHE A 84 12.27 11.39 -6.10
CA PHE A 84 12.37 12.54 -7.00
C PHE A 84 13.43 13.56 -6.56
N LEU A 85 13.89 13.51 -5.31
CA LEU A 85 14.87 14.44 -4.77
C LEU A 85 16.29 13.89 -4.68
N THR A 86 16.57 12.69 -5.16
CA THR A 86 17.86 12.00 -4.97
C THR A 86 19.05 12.70 -5.62
N GLU A 87 18.83 13.54 -6.63
CA GLU A 87 19.91 14.35 -7.22
C GLU A 87 20.39 15.47 -6.27
N HIS A 88 19.54 15.88 -5.31
CA HIS A 88 19.86 16.90 -4.32
C HIS A 88 20.17 16.31 -2.95
N TYR A 89 19.54 15.18 -2.62
CA TYR A 89 19.65 14.48 -1.34
C TYR A 89 19.90 13.00 -1.57
N PRO A 90 21.13 12.59 -1.89
CA PRO A 90 21.46 11.22 -2.27
C PRO A 90 21.54 10.25 -1.08
N GLU A 91 21.72 10.78 0.13
CA GLU A 91 21.91 9.99 1.35
C GLU A 91 20.56 9.67 2.01
N ALA A 92 20.48 8.47 2.60
CA ALA A 92 19.31 8.11 3.39
C ALA A 92 19.12 9.03 4.59
N ASN A 93 17.87 9.35 4.90
CA ASN A 93 17.52 10.09 6.10
C ASN A 93 16.20 9.58 6.67
N LYS A 94 15.95 9.86 7.97
CA LYS A 94 14.75 9.42 8.67
C LYS A 94 14.27 10.48 9.66
N ALA A 95 12.96 10.70 9.70
CA ALA A 95 12.30 11.38 10.80
C ALA A 95 11.34 10.41 11.49
N CYS A 96 11.49 10.20 12.78
CA CYS A 96 10.52 9.47 13.59
C CYS A 96 9.50 10.45 14.18
N TRP A 97 8.27 9.98 14.25
CA TRP A 97 7.11 10.72 14.73
C TRP A 97 6.49 10.00 15.91
N ASP A 98 6.17 10.74 16.96
CA ASP A 98 5.42 10.25 18.12
C ASP A 98 3.96 10.68 18.01
N PHE A 99 3.03 9.75 18.27
CA PHE A 99 1.60 10.01 18.13
C PHE A 99 0.94 10.31 19.48
N HIS A 100 0.11 11.33 19.50
CA HIS A 100 -0.65 11.78 20.68
C HIS A 100 -2.13 11.97 20.26
N GLY A 101 -2.89 10.88 20.21
CA GLY A 101 -4.25 10.88 19.69
C GLY A 101 -4.25 11.15 18.19
N ILE A 102 -4.83 12.28 17.76
CA ILE A 102 -4.86 12.68 16.34
C ILE A 102 -3.64 13.51 15.92
N TYR A 103 -2.74 13.85 16.86
CA TYR A 103 -1.57 14.68 16.59
C TYR A 103 -0.30 13.85 16.47
N ALA A 104 0.60 14.31 15.60
CA ALA A 104 1.96 13.81 15.47
C ALA A 104 2.95 14.95 15.71
N SER A 105 4.03 14.65 16.43
CA SER A 105 5.20 15.52 16.58
C SER A 105 6.48 14.73 16.32
N SER A 106 7.56 15.41 15.95
CA SER A 106 8.83 14.74 15.65
C SER A 106 9.99 15.35 16.42
N ARG A 107 10.77 14.48 17.06
CA ARG A 107 12.05 14.88 17.67
C ARG A 107 13.11 15.30 16.66
N HIS A 108 12.96 14.87 15.39
CA HIS A 108 13.86 15.22 14.29
C HIS A 108 13.47 16.52 13.59
N ILE A 109 12.24 17.01 13.79
CA ILE A 109 11.72 18.25 13.20
C ILE A 109 11.14 19.12 14.33
N PRO A 110 11.99 19.78 15.12
CA PRO A 110 11.53 20.53 16.28
C PRO A 110 10.54 21.64 15.95
N GLY A 111 9.50 21.77 16.78
CA GLY A 111 8.48 22.81 16.63
C GLY A 111 7.38 22.48 15.61
N VAL A 112 7.37 21.26 15.08
CA VAL A 112 6.31 20.77 14.20
C VAL A 112 5.40 19.83 14.97
N GLU A 113 4.12 20.15 15.02
CA GLU A 113 3.04 19.28 15.49
C GLU A 113 1.80 19.58 14.64
N PHE A 114 1.09 18.56 14.21
CA PHE A 114 -0.14 18.71 13.42
C PHE A 114 -1.07 17.51 13.56
N ALA A 115 -2.34 17.72 13.27
CA ALA A 115 -3.34 16.65 13.20
C ALA A 115 -3.21 15.90 11.87
N GLY A 116 -3.17 14.57 11.96
CA GLY A 116 -3.08 13.71 10.77
C GLY A 116 -4.44 13.40 10.14
N ILE A 117 -4.40 13.05 8.87
CA ILE A 117 -5.52 12.44 8.13
C ILE A 117 -5.09 11.02 7.79
N MET A 118 -5.43 10.07 8.68
CA MET A 118 -5.00 8.68 8.52
C MET A 118 -5.73 8.00 7.36
N HIS A 119 -4.99 7.23 6.58
CA HIS A 119 -5.50 6.52 5.40
C HIS A 119 -4.61 5.33 5.03
N PRO A 120 -5.14 4.32 4.31
CA PRO A 120 -4.29 3.32 3.68
C PRO A 120 -3.59 3.92 2.45
N GLY A 121 -2.28 3.73 2.32
CA GLY A 121 -1.55 3.95 1.07
C GLY A 121 -1.89 2.85 0.06
N LEU A 122 -1.97 1.60 0.52
CA LEU A 122 -2.22 0.46 -0.35
C LEU A 122 -3.52 -0.27 -0.01
N ILE A 123 -4.42 -0.36 -1.00
CA ILE A 123 -5.68 -1.12 -0.92
C ILE A 123 -6.13 -1.57 -2.32
N GLY A 124 -6.50 -2.83 -2.49
CA GLY A 124 -6.97 -3.35 -3.78
C GLY A 124 -7.38 -4.80 -3.76
N CYS A 125 -7.94 -5.25 -4.89
CA CYS A 125 -8.34 -6.64 -5.13
C CYS A 125 -7.23 -7.41 -5.85
N LEU A 126 -7.34 -8.74 -5.90
CA LEU A 126 -6.42 -9.55 -6.70
C LEU A 126 -6.64 -9.32 -8.21
N PRO A 127 -5.57 -9.25 -9.01
CA PRO A 127 -5.66 -9.22 -10.47
C PRO A 127 -5.98 -10.61 -11.04
N SER A 128 -6.49 -10.65 -12.26
CA SER A 128 -6.53 -11.89 -13.05
C SER A 128 -5.16 -12.23 -13.63
N LYS A 129 -4.99 -13.46 -14.13
CA LYS A 129 -3.76 -13.87 -14.80
C LYS A 129 -3.49 -13.02 -16.06
N GLU A 130 -4.52 -12.76 -16.84
CA GLU A 130 -4.43 -11.95 -18.05
C GLU A 130 -3.98 -10.53 -17.73
N LEU A 131 -4.50 -9.95 -16.64
CA LEU A 131 -4.12 -8.61 -16.20
C LEU A 131 -2.67 -8.57 -15.69
N LEU A 132 -2.21 -9.63 -15.00
CA LEU A 132 -0.81 -9.77 -14.61
C LEU A 132 0.13 -9.82 -15.81
N ASP A 133 -0.24 -10.56 -16.85
CA ASP A 133 0.55 -10.66 -18.09
C ASP A 133 0.63 -9.31 -18.81
N GLU A 134 -0.49 -8.55 -18.88
CA GLU A 134 -0.51 -7.19 -19.44
C GLU A 134 0.39 -6.24 -18.64
N TRP A 135 0.36 -6.32 -17.32
CA TRP A 135 1.20 -5.48 -16.47
C TRP A 135 2.67 -5.79 -16.65
N ASN A 136 3.04 -7.07 -16.64
CA ASN A 136 4.42 -7.49 -16.78
C ASN A 136 5.00 -7.12 -18.16
N GLU A 137 4.21 -7.20 -19.23
CA GLU A 137 4.61 -6.73 -20.56
C GLU A 137 4.77 -5.21 -20.60
N ARG A 138 3.77 -4.46 -20.16
CA ARG A 138 3.75 -2.99 -20.14
C ARG A 138 4.89 -2.42 -19.31
N GLU A 139 5.05 -2.91 -18.09
CA GLU A 139 6.01 -2.38 -17.13
C GLU A 139 7.44 -2.86 -17.44
N GLY A 140 7.60 -4.09 -17.92
CA GLY A 140 8.87 -4.58 -18.41
C GLY A 140 9.40 -3.74 -19.58
N GLY A 141 8.53 -3.29 -20.46
CA GLY A 141 8.86 -2.34 -21.52
C GLY A 141 9.34 -0.99 -20.97
N LEU A 142 8.69 -0.47 -19.92
CA LEU A 142 9.11 0.77 -19.26
C LEU A 142 10.47 0.62 -18.57
N VAL A 143 10.72 -0.47 -17.86
CA VAL A 143 12.02 -0.77 -17.24
C VAL A 143 13.11 -0.83 -18.29
N ALA A 144 12.85 -1.46 -19.45
CA ALA A 144 13.81 -1.55 -20.55
C ALA A 144 14.20 -0.19 -21.15
N THR A 145 13.34 0.84 -21.04
CA THR A 145 13.66 2.21 -21.50
C THR A 145 14.58 2.99 -20.56
N ALA A 146 14.67 2.57 -19.29
CA ALA A 146 15.49 3.24 -18.28
C ALA A 146 16.17 2.21 -17.35
N PRO A 147 17.06 1.34 -17.90
CA PRO A 147 17.63 0.21 -17.18
C PRO A 147 18.54 0.62 -16.02
N ASP A 148 19.08 1.82 -16.06
CA ASP A 148 19.99 2.35 -15.02
C ASP A 148 19.25 2.99 -13.85
N ARG A 149 17.93 3.06 -13.90
CA ARG A 149 17.14 3.59 -12.78
C ARG A 149 17.06 2.57 -11.67
N VAL A 150 17.55 2.92 -10.50
CA VAL A 150 17.69 2.02 -9.35
C VAL A 150 16.72 2.39 -8.23
N PRO A 151 16.12 1.38 -7.58
CA PRO A 151 15.86 0.04 -8.13
C PRO A 151 14.74 0.10 -9.16
N PRO A 152 14.69 -0.81 -10.14
CA PRO A 152 13.57 -0.92 -11.04
C PRO A 152 12.32 -1.33 -10.25
N LEU A 153 11.34 -0.45 -10.11
CA LEU A 153 10.17 -0.67 -9.26
C LEU A 153 9.11 -1.57 -9.90
N ALA A 154 9.13 -1.72 -11.21
CA ALA A 154 8.20 -2.51 -11.99
C ALA A 154 8.86 -3.78 -12.54
N THR A 155 9.43 -4.60 -11.67
CA THR A 155 9.99 -5.92 -12.00
C THR A 155 9.17 -7.01 -11.38
N LEU A 156 9.44 -8.27 -11.76
CA LEU A 156 8.86 -9.43 -11.07
C LEU A 156 9.30 -9.46 -9.60
N PRO A 157 8.47 -10.01 -8.71
CA PRO A 157 8.88 -10.27 -7.32
C PRO A 157 10.08 -11.19 -7.26
N SER A 158 10.88 -11.05 -6.21
CA SER A 158 12.00 -11.95 -5.94
C SER A 158 11.48 -13.36 -5.61
N GLU A 159 12.02 -14.38 -6.26
CA GLU A 159 11.69 -15.79 -5.98
C GLU A 159 12.15 -16.22 -4.58
N GLU A 160 13.14 -15.53 -3.99
CA GLU A 160 13.76 -15.91 -2.73
C GLU A 160 13.21 -15.15 -1.52
N THR A 161 12.90 -13.87 -1.70
CA THR A 161 12.65 -12.93 -0.59
C THR A 161 11.27 -12.28 -0.61
N ALA A 162 10.51 -12.37 -1.72
CA ALA A 162 9.18 -11.80 -1.77
C ALA A 162 8.26 -12.42 -0.69
N VAL A 163 7.50 -11.56 -0.01
CA VAL A 163 6.54 -12.00 1.01
C VAL A 163 5.28 -12.53 0.33
N MET A 164 5.08 -13.83 0.35
CA MET A 164 3.97 -14.55 -0.27
C MET A 164 3.04 -15.20 0.77
N GLY A 165 2.91 -14.56 1.95
CA GLY A 165 2.04 -15.02 3.01
C GLY A 165 2.41 -16.42 3.53
N ARG A 166 1.44 -17.35 3.49
CA ARG A 166 1.61 -18.72 4.01
C ARG A 166 2.00 -19.75 2.95
N MET A 167 2.34 -19.33 1.74
CA MET A 167 2.78 -20.24 0.69
C MET A 167 4.07 -20.96 1.11
N LYS A 168 4.22 -22.22 0.68
CA LYS A 168 5.49 -22.92 0.82
C LYS A 168 6.54 -22.28 -0.09
N LYS A 169 7.81 -22.44 0.24
CA LYS A 169 8.90 -21.76 -0.47
C LYS A 169 8.92 -22.05 -1.97
N ASP A 170 8.68 -23.28 -2.38
CA ASP A 170 8.61 -23.69 -3.78
C ASP A 170 7.37 -23.14 -4.51
N GLU A 171 6.23 -23.11 -3.82
CA GLU A 171 4.99 -22.49 -4.32
C GLU A 171 5.15 -20.98 -4.46
N ALA A 172 5.78 -20.32 -3.47
CA ALA A 172 6.05 -18.88 -3.50
C ALA A 172 7.01 -18.50 -4.64
N ALA A 173 8.08 -19.24 -4.84
CA ALA A 173 9.01 -19.04 -5.95
C ALA A 173 8.36 -19.25 -7.32
N ALA A 174 7.46 -20.22 -7.44
CA ALA A 174 6.68 -20.40 -8.66
C ALA A 174 5.72 -19.24 -8.91
N ALA A 175 5.02 -18.78 -7.87
CA ALA A 175 4.11 -17.64 -7.96
C ALA A 175 4.83 -16.33 -8.33
N ALA A 176 6.03 -16.10 -7.80
CA ALA A 176 6.82 -14.90 -8.09
C ALA A 176 7.13 -14.72 -9.58
N LYS A 177 7.27 -15.81 -10.35
CA LYS A 177 7.55 -15.77 -11.79
C LYS A 177 6.41 -15.18 -12.62
N GLU A 178 5.19 -15.20 -12.10
CA GLU A 178 3.97 -14.77 -12.78
C GLU A 178 3.28 -13.60 -12.07
N ALA A 179 3.72 -13.25 -10.87
CA ALA A 179 3.16 -12.17 -10.06
C ALA A 179 3.69 -10.80 -10.51
N ALA A 180 3.19 -9.77 -9.87
CA ALA A 180 3.68 -8.40 -10.02
C ALA A 180 3.97 -7.79 -8.65
N ARG A 181 4.96 -6.92 -8.57
CA ARG A 181 5.23 -6.16 -7.35
C ARG A 181 4.10 -5.17 -7.06
N THR A 182 3.92 -4.84 -5.79
CA THR A 182 2.84 -3.97 -5.31
C THR A 182 3.19 -2.47 -5.39
N VAL A 183 4.40 -2.11 -5.79
CA VAL A 183 4.86 -0.71 -5.83
C VAL A 183 4.08 0.15 -6.83
N PRO A 184 3.86 -0.22 -8.09
CA PRO A 184 3.01 0.57 -8.97
C PRO A 184 1.51 0.38 -8.66
N PRO A 185 0.69 1.44 -8.61
CA PRO A 185 -0.77 1.31 -8.62
C PRO A 185 -1.25 0.85 -10.00
N ARG A 186 -2.36 0.12 -10.03
CA ARG A 186 -2.89 -0.46 -11.28
C ARG A 186 -4.41 -0.52 -11.28
N GLU A 187 -4.99 -1.17 -12.30
CA GLU A 187 -6.42 -1.29 -12.53
C GLU A 187 -7.20 -1.94 -11.38
N HIS A 188 -6.56 -2.73 -10.55
CA HIS A 188 -7.15 -3.43 -9.38
C HIS A 188 -7.16 -2.59 -8.09
N GLY A 189 -6.54 -1.41 -8.10
CA GLY A 189 -6.17 -0.62 -6.94
C GLY A 189 -4.68 -0.74 -6.66
N GLY A 190 -4.32 -1.14 -5.46
CA GLY A 190 -2.93 -1.28 -5.01
C GLY A 190 -2.40 -0.02 -4.35
N ASN A 191 -1.19 0.39 -4.69
CA ASN A 191 -0.47 1.51 -4.09
C ASN A 191 -1.05 2.86 -4.57
N CYS A 192 -2.16 3.27 -3.97
CA CYS A 192 -2.91 4.45 -4.39
C CYS A 192 -2.34 5.76 -3.81
N ASP A 193 -1.81 5.74 -2.60
CA ASP A 193 -1.24 6.89 -1.88
C ASP A 193 -2.13 8.14 -1.91
N ILE A 194 -3.43 7.94 -1.63
CA ILE A 194 -4.43 8.99 -1.68
C ILE A 194 -4.91 9.31 -0.26
N LYS A 195 -4.49 10.44 0.29
CA LYS A 195 -4.87 10.85 1.65
C LYS A 195 -6.38 10.95 1.87
N ASN A 196 -7.15 11.20 0.81
CA ASN A 196 -8.61 11.29 0.88
C ASN A 196 -9.33 9.93 0.94
N LEU A 197 -8.59 8.81 0.94
CA LEU A 197 -9.10 7.47 1.30
C LEU A 197 -9.19 7.28 2.82
N SER A 198 -9.46 8.33 3.54
CA SER A 198 -9.53 8.37 4.99
C SER A 198 -10.87 7.86 5.54
N ARG A 199 -11.03 7.95 6.85
CA ARG A 199 -12.27 7.59 7.54
C ARG A 199 -13.49 8.29 6.94
N GLY A 200 -14.52 7.50 6.59
CA GLY A 200 -15.76 7.97 6.00
C GLY A 200 -15.77 7.96 4.46
N SER A 201 -14.68 7.58 3.82
CA SER A 201 -14.62 7.40 2.37
C SER A 201 -15.17 6.04 1.95
N ARG A 202 -15.54 5.94 0.68
CA ARG A 202 -16.02 4.71 0.04
C ARG A 202 -15.25 4.48 -1.25
N VAL A 203 -14.73 3.27 -1.44
CA VAL A 203 -14.00 2.87 -2.64
C VAL A 203 -14.74 1.76 -3.37
N PHE A 204 -14.68 1.79 -4.70
CA PHE A 204 -15.20 0.75 -5.59
C PHE A 204 -14.04 0.18 -6.38
N PHE A 205 -13.72 -1.10 -6.15
CA PHE A 205 -12.65 -1.80 -6.84
C PHE A 205 -13.22 -2.75 -7.91
N PRO A 206 -12.69 -2.74 -9.14
CA PRO A 206 -12.97 -3.79 -10.11
C PRO A 206 -12.62 -5.16 -9.57
N VAL A 207 -13.52 -6.13 -9.72
CA VAL A 207 -13.29 -7.53 -9.37
C VAL A 207 -12.86 -8.30 -10.60
N TYR A 208 -11.65 -8.85 -10.57
CA TYR A 208 -11.07 -9.60 -11.69
C TYR A 208 -11.04 -11.09 -11.46
N VAL A 209 -11.14 -11.55 -10.21
CA VAL A 209 -11.14 -12.97 -9.83
C VAL A 209 -12.29 -13.28 -8.89
N LYS A 210 -12.69 -14.55 -8.84
CA LYS A 210 -13.71 -15.02 -7.90
C LYS A 210 -13.31 -14.65 -6.47
N ASP A 211 -14.30 -14.25 -5.68
CA ASP A 211 -14.18 -13.78 -4.30
C ASP A 211 -13.33 -12.50 -4.13
N GLY A 212 -12.80 -11.90 -5.20
CA GLY A 212 -12.11 -10.61 -5.24
C GLY A 212 -10.74 -10.56 -4.59
N GLY A 213 -10.55 -11.13 -3.41
CA GLY A 213 -9.27 -11.18 -2.70
C GLY A 213 -8.73 -9.82 -2.28
N LEU A 214 -9.46 -9.10 -1.43
CA LEU A 214 -9.10 -7.77 -0.94
C LEU A 214 -7.84 -7.85 -0.06
N SER A 215 -6.83 -7.06 -0.41
CA SER A 215 -5.61 -6.86 0.40
C SER A 215 -5.40 -5.38 0.66
N MET A 216 -4.79 -5.04 1.80
CA MET A 216 -4.55 -3.67 2.20
C MET A 216 -3.41 -3.58 3.22
N GLY A 217 -2.84 -2.39 3.36
CA GLY A 217 -1.72 -2.11 4.26
C GLY A 217 -1.14 -0.75 3.97
N ASP A 218 0.14 -0.55 4.34
CA ASP A 218 0.82 0.70 4.06
C ASP A 218 0.03 1.89 4.63
N ILE A 219 -0.18 1.85 5.95
CA ILE A 219 -1.01 2.85 6.63
C ILE A 219 -0.18 4.10 6.89
N HIS A 220 -0.74 5.23 6.51
CA HIS A 220 -0.19 6.55 6.72
C HIS A 220 -0.94 7.28 7.83
N PHE A 221 -0.22 7.84 8.79
CA PHE A 221 -0.80 8.79 9.75
C PHE A 221 -1.18 10.09 9.05
N SER A 222 -0.37 10.51 8.10
CA SER A 222 -0.59 11.68 7.25
C SER A 222 0.29 11.61 6.01
N GLN A 223 -0.14 12.28 4.95
CA GLN A 223 0.63 12.45 3.71
C GLN A 223 0.35 13.83 3.12
N GLY A 224 1.37 14.50 2.64
CA GLY A 224 1.28 15.85 2.09
C GLY A 224 1.17 15.88 0.56
N ASP A 225 0.49 14.98 -0.10
CA ASP A 225 0.39 14.80 -1.55
C ASP A 225 1.76 14.82 -2.29
N GLY A 226 1.90 13.96 -3.28
CA GLY A 226 3.10 13.87 -4.11
C GLY A 226 4.22 12.99 -3.56
N GLU A 227 4.27 12.71 -2.25
CA GLU A 227 5.18 11.75 -1.61
C GLU A 227 6.57 11.64 -2.26
N ILE A 228 7.23 12.79 -2.39
CA ILE A 228 8.39 13.00 -3.29
C ILE A 228 9.65 12.21 -2.93
N THR A 229 9.70 11.60 -1.74
CA THR A 229 10.80 10.75 -1.28
C THR A 229 10.50 9.25 -1.40
N PHE A 230 9.30 8.87 -1.87
CA PHE A 230 8.77 7.49 -1.98
C PHE A 230 8.55 6.76 -0.64
N CYS A 231 8.93 7.34 0.46
CA CYS A 231 8.63 6.98 1.84
C CYS A 231 8.29 8.29 2.57
N GLY A 232 7.50 9.13 1.89
CA GLY A 232 7.29 10.53 2.24
C GLY A 232 6.04 10.80 3.06
N ALA A 233 5.23 9.81 3.33
CA ALA A 233 4.15 9.88 4.31
C ALA A 233 4.72 9.78 5.75
N ILE A 234 3.87 9.81 6.75
CA ILE A 234 4.20 9.26 8.07
C ILE A 234 3.73 7.81 8.08
N GLU A 235 4.65 6.92 7.79
CA GLU A 235 4.46 5.48 7.70
C GLU A 235 4.24 4.88 9.08
N MET A 236 3.27 4.00 9.24
CA MET A 236 2.97 3.44 10.56
C MET A 236 2.38 2.03 10.51
N ALA A 237 2.49 1.32 11.63
CA ALA A 237 1.62 0.18 11.93
C ALA A 237 0.26 0.71 12.41
N GLY A 238 -0.82 0.04 12.01
CA GLY A 238 -2.15 0.53 12.33
C GLY A 238 -3.26 -0.48 12.06
N TYR A 239 -4.48 0.01 12.03
CA TYR A 239 -5.66 -0.78 11.68
C TYR A 239 -6.60 -0.03 10.75
N LEU A 240 -7.38 -0.82 10.00
CA LEU A 240 -8.54 -0.35 9.25
C LEU A 240 -9.78 -1.10 9.76
N ASP A 241 -10.83 -0.36 10.10
CA ASP A 241 -12.18 -0.89 10.22
C ASP A 241 -12.91 -0.64 8.92
N VAL A 242 -13.37 -1.70 8.28
CA VAL A 242 -14.00 -1.62 6.97
C VAL A 242 -15.33 -2.37 6.95
N ARG A 243 -16.21 -1.92 6.06
CA ARG A 243 -17.39 -2.69 5.66
C ARG A 243 -17.31 -2.99 4.19
N VAL A 244 -17.56 -4.24 3.80
CA VAL A 244 -17.50 -4.65 2.39
C VAL A 244 -18.90 -4.84 1.81
N GLY A 245 -19.02 -4.58 0.51
CA GLY A 245 -20.24 -4.78 -0.26
C GLY A 245 -19.92 -5.15 -1.71
N LEU A 246 -20.95 -5.45 -2.49
CA LEU A 246 -20.84 -5.80 -3.91
C LEU A 246 -21.87 -5.04 -4.76
N VAL A 247 -21.43 -4.58 -5.91
CA VAL A 247 -22.31 -4.11 -7.00
C VAL A 247 -22.17 -5.11 -8.15
N LYS A 248 -23.16 -5.98 -8.28
CA LYS A 248 -23.16 -7.06 -9.28
C LYS A 248 -23.15 -6.49 -10.71
N GLY A 249 -22.21 -6.96 -11.53
CA GLY A 249 -22.00 -6.49 -12.90
C GLY A 249 -21.59 -5.02 -13.01
N GLY A 250 -21.09 -4.43 -11.90
CA GLY A 250 -20.84 -3.00 -11.78
C GLY A 250 -19.81 -2.47 -12.77
N MET A 251 -18.77 -3.24 -13.10
CA MET A 251 -17.77 -2.84 -14.09
C MET A 251 -18.41 -2.52 -15.44
N LYS A 252 -19.31 -3.37 -15.91
CA LYS A 252 -20.03 -3.16 -17.18
C LYS A 252 -21.08 -2.07 -17.05
N ASN A 253 -21.89 -2.10 -16.00
CA ASN A 253 -23.04 -1.22 -15.83
C ASN A 253 -22.63 0.26 -15.72
N TYR A 254 -21.45 0.53 -15.12
CA TYR A 254 -20.93 1.88 -14.94
C TYR A 254 -19.71 2.18 -15.82
N ASN A 255 -19.30 1.24 -16.69
CA ASN A 255 -18.11 1.36 -17.53
C ASN A 255 -16.85 1.67 -16.72
N VAL A 256 -16.66 0.98 -15.59
CA VAL A 256 -15.55 1.16 -14.67
C VAL A 256 -14.51 0.07 -14.89
N LYS A 257 -13.26 0.46 -15.09
CA LYS A 257 -12.09 -0.43 -15.25
C LYS A 257 -10.98 -0.17 -14.24
N ASN A 258 -11.06 0.95 -13.53
CA ASN A 258 -10.10 1.35 -12.50
C ASN A 258 -10.87 1.66 -11.22
N PRO A 259 -10.21 1.69 -10.05
CA PRO A 259 -10.83 2.10 -8.83
C PRO A 259 -11.42 3.51 -8.94
N ILE A 260 -12.58 3.70 -8.34
CA ILE A 260 -13.17 5.02 -8.12
C ILE A 260 -13.51 5.15 -6.64
N PHE A 261 -13.49 6.35 -6.13
CA PHE A 261 -13.82 6.56 -4.73
C PHE A 261 -14.65 7.83 -4.51
N GLN A 262 -15.38 7.80 -3.43
CA GLN A 262 -16.07 8.94 -2.86
C GLN A 262 -15.31 9.36 -1.60
N PRO A 263 -14.70 10.55 -1.57
CA PRO A 263 -13.99 11.04 -0.39
C PRO A 263 -14.93 11.21 0.80
N SER A 264 -14.34 11.31 1.98
CA SER A 264 -15.10 11.61 3.20
C SER A 264 -15.78 12.97 3.07
N PRO A 265 -17.02 13.11 3.55
CA PRO A 265 -17.68 14.42 3.59
C PRO A 265 -17.11 15.35 4.66
N LEU A 266 -16.17 14.87 5.47
CA LEU A 266 -15.54 15.61 6.59
C LEU A 266 -14.20 16.25 6.19
N GLU A 267 -13.75 16.10 4.97
CA GLU A 267 -12.46 16.59 4.45
C GLU A 267 -12.64 17.63 3.35
#